data_ef78bd1c4aa2a82fcab4117ab923ec5d
#
_entry.id   ef78bd1c4aa2a82fcab4117ab923ec5d
#
_cell.length_a   1.000
_cell.length_b   1.000
_cell.length_c   1.000
_cell.angle_alpha   90.00
_cell.angle_beta   90.00
_cell.angle_gamma   90.00
#
_symmetry.space_group_name_H-M   'P 1'
#
loop_
_entity.id
_entity.type
_entity.pdbx_description
1 polymer ?
#
loop_
_entity_poly.entity_id
_entity_poly.type
_entity_poly.pdbx_seq_one_letter_code
_entity_poly.pdbx_strand_id
1 'polypeptide(L)'
;MVKIATIAGSDASGGAGLEADLKTFEEYGLYGMAAVTLIAAMDPENGWAHQVFPLEEKALRAQMETIFKGVGPASVKSGMLGSFYAVELTR
;
A
#
# COMPACT_ATOMS: atom_id res chain seq x y z
N MET A 1 11.05 18.69 -1.41
CA MET A 1 9.84 18.00 -0.91
C MET A 1 10.24 16.64 -0.34
N VAL A 2 9.79 16.34 0.87
CA VAL A 2 10.11 15.07 1.51
C VAL A 2 9.27 13.96 0.86
N LYS A 3 9.95 12.87 0.52
CA LYS A 3 9.32 11.70 -0.10
C LYS A 3 9.08 10.63 0.96
N ILE A 4 7.87 10.09 0.99
CA ILE A 4 7.50 9.03 1.92
C ILE A 4 6.76 7.93 1.17
N ALA A 5 7.00 6.69 1.54
CA ALA A 5 6.34 5.55 0.92
C ALA A 5 5.50 4.79 1.95
N THR A 6 4.39 4.24 1.50
CA THR A 6 3.62 3.28 2.28
C THR A 6 3.60 1.93 1.55
N ILE A 7 3.72 0.85 2.31
CA ILE A 7 3.60 -0.52 1.80
C ILE A 7 2.35 -1.08 2.47
N ALA A 8 1.24 -1.13 1.75
CA ALA A 8 -0.05 -1.42 2.37
C ALA A 8 -1.05 -1.94 1.34
N GLY A 9 -2.19 -2.38 1.83
CA GLY A 9 -3.30 -2.78 0.98
C GLY A 9 -4.06 -1.58 0.46
N SER A 10 -4.68 -1.77 -0.69
CA SER A 10 -5.59 -0.78 -1.27
C SER A 10 -7.00 -1.08 -0.80
N ASP A 11 -7.65 -0.09 -0.20
CA ASP A 11 -9.05 -0.18 0.23
C ASP A 11 -9.92 0.46 -0.85
N ALA A 12 -10.72 -0.35 -1.52
CA ALA A 12 -11.56 0.13 -2.61
C ALA A 12 -12.53 1.23 -2.19
N SER A 13 -12.92 1.27 -0.91
CA SER A 13 -13.81 2.33 -0.40
C SER A 13 -13.08 3.65 -0.14
N GLY A 14 -11.75 3.61 -0.05
CA GLY A 14 -10.93 4.81 0.15
C GLY A 14 -10.79 5.26 1.59
N GLY A 15 -11.36 4.52 2.56
CA GLY A 15 -11.38 4.94 3.96
C GLY A 15 -10.21 4.48 4.80
N ALA A 16 -9.43 3.52 4.30
CA ALA A 16 -8.31 2.94 5.04
C ALA A 16 -7.20 2.58 4.07
N GLY A 17 -6.20 1.83 4.54
CA GLY A 17 -5.11 1.34 3.72
C GLY A 17 -4.27 2.44 3.12
N LEU A 18 -3.71 2.18 1.93
CA LEU A 18 -2.82 3.14 1.27
C LEU A 18 -3.53 4.43 0.89
N GLU A 19 -4.83 4.37 0.60
CA GLU A 19 -5.60 5.58 0.25
C GLU A 19 -5.63 6.56 1.42
N ALA A 20 -5.88 6.06 2.63
CA ALA A 20 -5.85 6.90 3.83
C ALA A 20 -4.45 7.46 4.08
N ASP A 21 -3.41 6.64 3.88
CA ASP A 21 -2.03 7.07 4.05
C ASP A 21 -1.68 8.19 3.09
N LEU A 22 -2.02 8.03 1.80
CA LEU A 22 -1.70 9.04 0.79
C LEU A 22 -2.42 10.35 1.05
N LYS A 23 -3.67 10.31 1.49
CA LYS A 23 -4.41 11.52 1.87
C LYS A 23 -3.73 12.24 3.03
N THR A 24 -3.26 11.48 4.04
CA THR A 24 -2.55 12.05 5.17
C THR A 24 -1.22 12.66 4.74
N PHE A 25 -0.46 11.98 3.89
CA PHE A 25 0.81 12.51 3.40
C PHE A 25 0.59 13.84 2.66
N GLU A 26 -0.44 13.91 1.83
CA GLU A 26 -0.76 15.12 1.09
C GLU A 26 -1.12 16.28 2.02
N GLU A 27 -1.87 16.00 3.09
CA GLU A 27 -2.22 16.99 4.10
C GLU A 27 -0.99 17.64 4.72
N TYR A 28 0.10 16.87 4.89
CA TYR A 28 1.34 17.37 5.47
C TYR A 28 2.33 17.87 4.43
N GLY A 29 1.90 17.99 3.17
CA GLY A 29 2.77 18.49 2.10
C GLY A 29 3.88 17.54 1.71
N LEU A 30 3.67 16.23 1.92
CA LEU A 30 4.66 15.22 1.59
C LEU A 30 4.38 14.64 0.21
N TYR A 31 5.44 14.15 -0.45
CA TYR A 31 5.31 13.42 -1.71
C TYR A 31 5.11 11.94 -1.39
N GLY A 32 3.88 11.46 -1.53
CA GLY A 32 3.51 10.09 -1.16
C GLY A 32 3.65 9.10 -2.31
N MET A 33 4.21 7.94 -2.00
CA MET A 33 4.30 6.80 -2.92
C MET A 33 3.72 5.58 -2.24
N ALA A 34 3.26 4.60 -3.01
CA ALA A 34 2.66 3.41 -2.44
C ALA A 34 3.07 2.14 -3.19
N ALA A 35 3.41 1.11 -2.43
CA ALA A 35 3.49 -0.26 -2.93
C ALA A 35 2.26 -1.01 -2.44
N VAL A 36 1.50 -1.57 -3.36
CA VAL A 36 0.24 -2.25 -3.05
C VAL A 36 0.50 -3.71 -2.76
N THR A 37 0.13 -4.17 -1.56
CA THR A 37 0.30 -5.56 -1.15
C THR A 37 -0.90 -6.42 -1.51
N LEU A 38 -2.08 -5.84 -1.43
CA LEU A 38 -3.33 -6.54 -1.70
C LEU A 38 -4.41 -5.51 -2.03
N ILE A 39 -5.51 -6.00 -2.55
CA ILE A 39 -6.70 -5.18 -2.76
C ILE A 39 -7.77 -5.70 -1.81
N ALA A 40 -8.34 -4.81 -1.01
CA ALA A 40 -9.46 -5.11 -0.15
C ALA A 40 -10.73 -4.48 -0.75
N ALA A 41 -11.74 -5.30 -0.88
CA ALA A 41 -13.05 -4.86 -1.34
C ALA A 41 -14.10 -5.32 -0.35
N MET A 42 -15.25 -4.68 -0.32
CA MET A 42 -16.37 -5.07 0.52
C MET A 42 -17.58 -5.31 -0.37
N ASP A 43 -18.36 -6.33 -0.03
CA ASP A 43 -19.53 -6.68 -0.79
C ASP A 43 -20.77 -5.96 -0.20
N PRO A 44 -21.28 -4.92 -0.88
CA PRO A 44 -22.41 -4.15 -0.34
C PRO A 44 -23.71 -4.94 -0.27
N GLU A 45 -23.82 -6.02 -1.04
CA GLU A 45 -25.02 -6.86 -1.03
C GLU A 45 -24.94 -7.99 -0.01
N ASN A 46 -23.81 -8.15 0.65
CA ASN A 46 -23.58 -9.21 1.64
C ASN A 46 -23.02 -8.65 2.94
N GLY A 47 -23.68 -7.64 3.48
CA GLY A 47 -23.30 -7.05 4.77
C GLY A 47 -21.93 -6.39 4.79
N TRP A 48 -21.46 -5.91 3.64
CA TRP A 48 -20.12 -5.31 3.53
C TRP A 48 -18.99 -6.28 3.89
N ALA A 49 -19.21 -7.58 3.64
CA ALA A 49 -18.20 -8.59 3.91
C ALA A 49 -16.91 -8.28 3.16
N HIS A 50 -15.78 -8.42 3.87
CA HIS A 50 -14.47 -8.12 3.29
C HIS A 50 -14.02 -9.22 2.36
N GLN A 51 -13.48 -8.82 1.21
CA GLN A 51 -12.85 -9.70 0.23
C GLN A 51 -11.42 -9.20 0.05
N VAL A 52 -10.45 -10.11 0.15
CA VAL A 52 -9.04 -9.74 0.10
C VAL A 52 -8.38 -10.47 -1.06
N PHE A 53 -7.69 -9.70 -1.89
CA PHE A 53 -7.02 -10.20 -3.09
C PHE A 53 -5.53 -9.81 -3.02
N PRO A 54 -4.66 -10.71 -2.51
CA PRO A 54 -3.23 -10.42 -2.47
C PRO A 54 -2.66 -10.30 -3.88
N LEU A 55 -1.73 -9.37 -4.07
CA LEU A 55 -1.02 -9.26 -5.34
C LEU A 55 0.10 -10.29 -5.40
N GLU A 56 0.47 -10.69 -6.62
CA GLU A 56 1.55 -11.63 -6.85
C GLU A 56 2.89 -11.06 -6.37
N GLU A 57 3.80 -11.94 -5.96
CA GLU A 57 5.14 -11.54 -5.53
C GLU A 57 5.84 -10.70 -6.59
N LYS A 58 5.73 -11.09 -7.85
CA LYS A 58 6.37 -10.36 -8.96
C LYS A 58 5.87 -8.92 -9.03
N ALA A 59 4.55 -8.71 -8.87
CA ALA A 59 3.97 -7.38 -8.91
C ALA A 59 4.43 -6.52 -7.74
N LEU A 60 4.49 -7.09 -6.56
CA LEU A 60 4.95 -6.37 -5.38
C LEU A 60 6.43 -6.03 -5.49
N ARG A 61 7.26 -6.98 -5.92
CA ARG A 61 8.69 -6.77 -6.09
C ARG A 61 8.99 -5.66 -7.10
N ALA A 62 8.25 -5.62 -8.20
CA ALA A 62 8.42 -4.57 -9.21
C ALA A 62 8.10 -3.19 -8.65
N GLN A 63 7.03 -3.08 -7.84
CA GLN A 63 6.68 -1.82 -7.19
C GLN A 63 7.77 -1.37 -6.21
N MET A 64 8.29 -2.31 -5.42
CA MET A 64 9.35 -2.02 -4.46
C MET A 64 10.61 -1.51 -5.17
N GLU A 65 10.95 -2.09 -6.30
CA GLU A 65 12.11 -1.63 -7.08
C GLU A 65 11.90 -0.20 -7.60
N THR A 66 10.71 0.11 -8.09
CA THR A 66 10.41 1.47 -8.53
C THR A 66 10.61 2.47 -7.40
N ILE A 67 10.10 2.14 -6.21
CA ILE A 67 10.15 3.05 -5.07
C ILE A 67 11.57 3.17 -4.53
N PHE A 68 12.22 2.04 -4.24
CA PHE A 68 13.48 2.06 -3.49
C PHE A 68 14.71 2.28 -4.36
N LYS A 69 14.72 1.77 -5.59
CA LYS A 69 15.84 1.98 -6.51
C LYS A 69 15.63 3.17 -7.42
N GLY A 70 14.38 3.50 -7.73
CA GLY A 70 14.05 4.60 -8.63
C GLY A 70 13.92 5.92 -7.92
N VAL A 71 12.87 6.07 -7.12
CA VAL A 71 12.53 7.37 -6.52
C VAL A 71 13.28 7.65 -5.22
N GLY A 72 13.33 6.68 -4.31
CA GLY A 72 14.07 6.78 -3.05
C GLY A 72 13.35 7.58 -1.98
N PRO A 73 12.53 6.94 -1.11
CA PRO A 73 11.85 7.65 -0.03
C PRO A 73 12.77 7.94 1.15
N ALA A 74 12.47 9.00 1.89
CA ALA A 74 13.15 9.33 3.14
C ALA A 74 12.63 8.49 4.31
N SER A 75 11.36 8.08 4.25
CA SER A 75 10.71 7.27 5.28
C SER A 75 9.74 6.29 4.65
N VAL A 76 9.47 5.19 5.34
CA VAL A 76 8.57 4.14 4.90
C VAL A 76 7.65 3.74 6.05
N LYS A 77 6.36 3.61 5.73
CA LYS A 77 5.35 3.08 6.66
C LYS A 77 4.83 1.77 6.08
N SER A 78 4.66 0.75 6.88
CA SER A 78 4.04 -0.49 6.43
C SER A 78 2.67 -0.66 7.09
N GLY A 79 1.69 -1.09 6.27
CA GLY A 79 0.35 -1.41 6.73
C GLY A 79 0.07 -2.91 6.61
N MET A 80 -1.13 -3.28 6.14
CA MET A 80 -1.48 -4.69 5.97
C MET A 80 -0.66 -5.30 4.84
N LEU A 81 0.10 -6.35 5.14
CA LEU A 81 0.99 -6.98 4.16
C LEU A 81 0.34 -8.18 3.47
N GLY A 82 -0.44 -8.98 4.18
CA GLY A 82 -1.33 -9.97 3.60
C GLY A 82 -0.70 -11.26 3.08
N SER A 83 0.64 -11.36 3.05
CA SER A 83 1.31 -12.55 2.55
C SER A 83 2.70 -12.68 3.12
N PHE A 84 3.23 -13.91 3.11
CA PHE A 84 4.58 -14.17 3.60
C PHE A 84 5.63 -13.44 2.77
N TYR A 85 5.52 -13.49 1.45
CA TYR A 85 6.50 -12.82 0.60
C TYR A 85 6.45 -11.30 0.74
N ALA A 86 5.29 -10.72 1.04
CA ALA A 86 5.19 -9.29 1.30
C ALA A 86 5.96 -8.92 2.58
N VAL A 87 5.86 -9.75 3.63
CA VAL A 87 6.63 -9.58 4.85
C VAL A 87 8.13 -9.66 4.56
N GLU A 88 8.55 -10.65 3.81
CA GLU A 88 9.96 -10.83 3.46
C GLU A 88 10.50 -9.67 2.63
N LEU A 89 9.75 -9.18 1.66
CA LEU A 89 10.18 -8.07 0.82
C LEU A 89 10.27 -6.74 1.60
N THR A 90 9.45 -6.58 2.64
CA THR A 90 9.44 -5.37 3.46
C THR A 90 10.60 -5.32 4.44
N ARG A 91 11.13 -6.46 4.84
CA ARG A 91 12.28 -6.53 5.76
C ARG A 91 13.52 -5.98 5.09
#